data_ab1e72ab125396ee7b8acad04d6f7ac2
#
_entry.id   ab1e72ab125396ee7b8acad04d6f7ac2
#
_cell.length_a   1.000
_cell.length_b   1.000
_cell.length_c   1.000
_cell.angle_alpha   90.00
_cell.angle_beta   90.00
_cell.angle_gamma   90.00
#
_symmetry.space_group_name_H-M   'P 1'
#
loop_
_entity.id
_entity.type
_entity.pdbx_description
1 polymer ?
#
loop_
_entity_poly.entity_id
_entity_poly.type
_entity_poly.pdbx_seq_one_letter_code
_entity_poly.pdbx_strand_id
1 'polypeptide(L)'
;MGGKAPEGLPANRFFMGAWKIIYDGSNQGYTGYFKTPGYYDPEYGGYEKGYNGMPNATTFSKEVLEKTIDIYHAANQSVEVHTNGSWAAEDYVTALEKAVAAHPEITDTRDCAIHGQMMERQHIERLVGDYSKLDATKDMYTELSGTAVDPALRAALQDGELMKKQNLVNSYFVNHAFYWGDRTWKYSWVPAAPRI
;
A
#
# COMPACT_ATOMS: atom_id res chain seq x y z
N MET A 1 6.68 18.25 -5.50
CA MET A 1 6.58 17.78 -6.89
C MET A 1 7.67 18.45 -7.69
N GLY A 2 8.79 17.82 -7.89
CA GLY A 2 9.94 18.52 -8.33
C GLY A 2 10.84 17.84 -9.35
N GLY A 3 10.27 17.13 -10.31
CA GLY A 3 11.06 16.75 -11.48
C GLY A 3 11.49 18.03 -12.22
N LYS A 4 12.79 18.21 -12.42
CA LYS A 4 13.28 19.31 -13.27
C LYS A 4 12.82 19.06 -14.70
N ALA A 5 12.30 20.10 -15.35
CA ALA A 5 12.03 20.02 -16.77
C ALA A 5 13.31 19.64 -17.54
N PRO A 6 13.23 18.80 -18.58
CA PRO A 6 14.35 18.54 -19.45
C PRO A 6 14.94 19.84 -20.03
N GLU A 7 16.23 19.83 -20.26
CA GLU A 7 16.92 20.99 -20.81
C GLU A 7 16.26 21.43 -22.14
N GLY A 8 15.98 22.70 -22.26
CA GLY A 8 15.32 23.29 -23.43
C GLY A 8 13.79 23.32 -23.40
N LEU A 9 13.15 22.75 -22.36
CA LEU A 9 11.69 22.87 -22.18
C LEU A 9 11.36 23.89 -21.09
N PRO A 10 10.33 24.74 -21.31
CA PRO A 10 9.85 25.62 -20.26
C PRO A 10 9.39 24.83 -19.03
N ALA A 11 9.83 25.22 -17.86
CA ALA A 11 9.53 24.52 -16.59
C ALA A 11 8.02 24.38 -16.30
N ASN A 12 7.18 25.20 -16.90
CA ASN A 12 5.73 25.17 -16.74
C ASN A 12 5.00 24.27 -17.76
N ARG A 13 5.72 23.64 -18.69
CA ARG A 13 5.12 22.77 -19.71
C ARG A 13 5.46 21.29 -19.54
N PHE A 14 6.36 20.98 -18.63
CA PHE A 14 6.76 19.59 -18.34
C PHE A 14 7.01 19.44 -16.86
N PHE A 15 6.50 18.36 -16.29
CA PHE A 15 6.86 17.89 -14.95
C PHE A 15 6.88 16.36 -14.94
N MET A 16 7.78 15.81 -14.14
CA MET A 16 7.75 14.37 -13.83
C MET A 16 6.65 14.14 -12.81
N GLY A 17 5.72 13.24 -13.14
CA GLY A 17 4.72 12.77 -12.20
C GLY A 17 5.30 11.76 -11.20
N ALA A 18 4.41 11.03 -10.52
CA ALA A 18 4.81 9.96 -9.62
C ALA A 18 5.42 8.77 -10.39
N TRP A 19 6.32 8.05 -9.71
CA TRP A 19 6.86 6.80 -10.21
C TRP A 19 5.93 5.65 -9.90
N LYS A 20 5.50 4.92 -10.93
CA LYS A 20 4.62 3.77 -10.79
C LYS A 20 5.39 2.50 -10.49
N ILE A 21 5.02 1.86 -9.38
CA ILE A 21 5.51 0.53 -8.98
C ILE A 21 4.34 -0.45 -9.05
N ILE A 22 4.50 -1.55 -9.79
CA ILE A 22 3.54 -2.64 -9.82
C ILE A 22 4.05 -3.72 -8.88
N TYR A 23 3.56 -3.68 -7.63
CA TYR A 23 4.03 -4.59 -6.61
C TYR A 23 3.24 -5.90 -6.59
N ASP A 24 1.94 -5.85 -6.78
CA ASP A 24 1.10 -7.04 -6.94
C ASP A 24 0.21 -6.96 -8.20
N GLY A 25 -0.63 -7.95 -8.39
CA GLY A 25 -1.53 -8.05 -9.51
C GLY A 25 -3.00 -7.81 -9.15
N SER A 26 -3.91 -8.45 -9.89
CA SER A 26 -5.34 -8.27 -9.72
C SER A 26 -5.99 -9.34 -8.86
N ASN A 27 -6.96 -8.96 -8.05
CA ASN A 27 -7.70 -9.89 -7.21
C ASN A 27 -8.43 -10.95 -8.04
N GLN A 28 -9.12 -10.54 -9.10
CA GLN A 28 -9.86 -11.42 -10.00
C GLN A 28 -8.97 -12.32 -10.88
N GLY A 29 -7.70 -11.99 -11.00
CA GLY A 29 -6.70 -12.77 -11.73
C GLY A 29 -5.83 -13.66 -10.84
N TYR A 30 -6.16 -13.78 -9.55
CA TYR A 30 -5.39 -14.55 -8.56
C TYR A 30 -3.93 -14.10 -8.40
N THR A 31 -3.62 -12.85 -8.71
CA THR A 31 -2.27 -12.29 -8.63
C THR A 31 -2.14 -11.14 -7.62
N GLY A 32 -3.21 -10.78 -6.92
CA GLY A 32 -3.15 -9.92 -5.73
C GLY A 32 -2.45 -10.66 -4.59
N TYR A 33 -1.67 -9.96 -3.77
CA TYR A 33 -0.89 -10.56 -2.70
C TYR A 33 -1.57 -10.37 -1.34
N PHE A 34 -2.09 -11.48 -0.78
CA PHE A 34 -2.95 -11.49 0.39
C PHE A 34 -2.28 -12.05 1.64
N LYS A 35 -2.67 -11.54 2.80
CA LYS A 35 -2.41 -12.18 4.09
C LYS A 35 -3.17 -13.50 4.20
N THR A 36 -2.69 -14.40 5.08
CA THR A 36 -3.42 -15.62 5.41
C THR A 36 -4.84 -15.29 5.87
N PRO A 37 -5.87 -16.01 5.42
CA PRO A 37 -5.83 -17.31 4.74
C PRO A 37 -5.64 -17.27 3.20
N GLY A 38 -5.45 -16.12 2.57
CA GLY A 38 -5.27 -16.00 1.15
C GLY A 38 -6.57 -15.90 0.36
N TYR A 39 -6.60 -16.53 -0.80
CA TYR A 39 -7.81 -16.60 -1.63
C TYR A 39 -8.82 -17.58 -1.06
N TYR A 40 -10.09 -17.23 -1.13
CA TYR A 40 -11.18 -18.06 -0.62
C TYR A 40 -11.36 -19.35 -1.41
N ASP A 41 -11.29 -19.27 -2.73
CA ASP A 41 -11.46 -20.41 -3.65
C ASP A 41 -10.32 -20.42 -4.68
N PRO A 42 -9.08 -20.73 -4.25
CA PRO A 42 -7.94 -20.72 -5.15
C PRO A 42 -8.00 -21.87 -6.16
N GLU A 43 -8.67 -22.96 -5.81
CA GLU A 43 -8.80 -24.17 -6.65
C GLU A 43 -9.57 -23.87 -7.94
N TYR A 44 -10.52 -22.95 -7.90
CA TYR A 44 -11.20 -22.47 -9.12
C TYR A 44 -10.23 -21.82 -10.11
N GLY A 45 -9.19 -21.18 -9.63
CA GLY A 45 -8.11 -20.59 -10.44
C GLY A 45 -7.01 -21.60 -10.80
N GLY A 46 -7.12 -22.86 -10.35
CA GLY A 46 -6.10 -23.88 -10.57
C GLY A 46 -4.94 -23.81 -9.58
N TYR A 47 -5.12 -23.17 -8.44
CA TYR A 47 -4.11 -23.04 -7.39
C TYR A 47 -4.41 -23.96 -6.19
N GLU A 48 -3.42 -24.25 -5.39
CA GLU A 48 -3.57 -25.06 -4.18
C GLU A 48 -4.28 -24.28 -3.07
N LYS A 49 -4.92 -25.03 -2.16
CA LYS A 49 -5.55 -24.46 -0.97
C LYS A 49 -4.53 -23.67 -0.13
N GLY A 50 -4.91 -22.46 0.26
CA GLY A 50 -4.03 -21.55 1.00
C GLY A 50 -3.15 -20.66 0.11
N TYR A 51 -3.32 -20.74 -1.20
CA TYR A 51 -2.67 -19.82 -2.12
C TYR A 51 -3.07 -18.37 -1.80
N ASN A 52 -2.09 -17.52 -1.66
CA ASN A 52 -2.28 -16.12 -1.25
C ASN A 52 -1.84 -15.11 -2.32
N GLY A 53 -1.63 -15.56 -3.54
CA GLY A 53 -1.01 -14.73 -4.56
C GLY A 53 0.49 -14.58 -4.31
N MET A 54 1.07 -13.65 -5.02
CA MET A 54 2.48 -13.30 -4.82
C MET A 54 2.69 -11.84 -5.23
N PRO A 55 3.63 -11.14 -4.60
CA PRO A 55 4.14 -9.90 -5.17
C PRO A 55 4.61 -10.19 -6.60
N ASN A 56 4.69 -9.19 -7.45
CA ASN A 56 5.17 -9.38 -8.82
C ASN A 56 6.62 -9.89 -8.78
N ALA A 57 6.74 -11.18 -8.53
CA ALA A 57 7.96 -11.87 -8.12
C ALA A 57 9.08 -11.80 -9.17
N THR A 58 8.74 -11.43 -10.40
CA THR A 58 9.76 -11.24 -11.45
C THR A 58 10.47 -9.90 -11.34
N THR A 59 9.92 -8.96 -10.56
CA THR A 59 10.39 -7.57 -10.58
C THR A 59 10.67 -6.99 -9.20
N PHE A 60 9.89 -7.34 -8.17
CA PHE A 60 9.98 -6.68 -6.85
C PHE A 60 9.83 -7.64 -5.68
N SER A 61 10.93 -7.92 -4.97
CA SER A 61 10.83 -8.44 -3.60
C SER A 61 10.47 -7.31 -2.63
N LYS A 62 10.10 -7.66 -1.40
CA LYS A 62 9.85 -6.69 -0.32
C LYS A 62 11.05 -5.75 -0.10
N GLU A 63 12.25 -6.30 -0.09
CA GLU A 63 13.49 -5.54 0.10
C GLU A 63 13.73 -4.55 -1.04
N VAL A 64 13.41 -4.95 -2.27
CA VAL A 64 13.49 -4.07 -3.44
C VAL A 64 12.44 -2.97 -3.35
N LEU A 65 11.22 -3.28 -2.90
CA LEU A 65 10.17 -2.28 -2.67
C LEU A 65 10.62 -1.25 -1.62
N GLU A 66 11.08 -1.71 -0.45
CA GLU A 66 11.55 -0.84 0.63
C GLU A 66 12.66 0.09 0.15
N LYS A 67 13.69 -0.46 -0.51
CA LYS A 67 14.80 0.33 -1.03
C LYS A 67 14.37 1.32 -2.13
N THR A 68 13.44 0.93 -2.98
CA THR A 68 12.95 1.79 -4.06
C THR A 68 12.18 2.97 -3.48
N ILE A 69 11.28 2.73 -2.53
CA ILE A 69 10.52 3.79 -1.86
C ILE A 69 11.46 4.73 -1.12
N ASP A 70 12.45 4.21 -0.39
CA ASP A 70 13.43 5.02 0.32
C ASP A 70 14.19 5.97 -0.62
N ILE A 71 14.69 5.46 -1.76
CA ILE A 71 15.41 6.28 -2.76
C ILE A 71 14.53 7.41 -3.31
N TYR A 72 13.28 7.11 -3.69
CA TYR A 72 12.40 8.13 -4.25
C TYR A 72 11.92 9.12 -3.19
N HIS A 73 11.64 8.64 -1.99
CA HIS A 73 11.26 9.49 -0.87
C HIS A 73 12.40 10.48 -0.52
N ALA A 74 13.64 9.99 -0.37
CA ALA A 74 14.83 10.83 -0.14
C ALA A 74 15.05 11.88 -1.25
N ALA A 75 14.64 11.57 -2.47
CA ALA A 75 14.70 12.51 -3.60
C ALA A 75 13.47 13.45 -3.69
N ASN A 76 12.57 13.42 -2.72
CA ASN A 76 11.29 14.14 -2.73
C ASN A 76 10.48 13.88 -4.02
N GLN A 77 10.43 12.62 -4.44
CA GLN A 77 9.68 12.16 -5.60
C GLN A 77 8.53 11.28 -5.14
N SER A 78 7.32 11.60 -5.59
CA SER A 78 6.14 10.77 -5.31
C SER A 78 6.24 9.39 -5.96
N VAL A 79 5.74 8.38 -5.26
CA VAL A 79 5.54 7.03 -5.80
C VAL A 79 4.06 6.66 -5.81
N GLU A 80 3.67 5.87 -6.81
CA GLU A 80 2.36 5.24 -6.91
C GLU A 80 2.54 3.73 -6.91
N VAL A 81 2.08 3.07 -5.85
CA VAL A 81 2.28 1.64 -5.70
C VAL A 81 0.96 0.90 -5.90
N HIS A 82 0.97 -0.08 -6.81
CA HIS A 82 -0.16 -0.99 -7.01
C HIS A 82 -0.28 -1.93 -5.81
N THR A 83 -1.40 -1.83 -5.09
CA THR A 83 -1.62 -2.51 -3.81
C THR A 83 -3.05 -3.06 -3.74
N ASN A 84 -3.33 -4.14 -4.47
CA ASN A 84 -4.63 -4.78 -4.42
C ASN A 84 -4.81 -5.67 -3.20
N GLY A 85 -3.83 -6.48 -2.89
CA GLY A 85 -3.88 -7.43 -1.79
C GLY A 85 -3.47 -6.83 -0.45
N SER A 86 -3.89 -7.47 0.64
CA SER A 86 -3.62 -7.00 2.00
C SER A 86 -2.15 -7.09 2.41
N TRP A 87 -1.38 -8.09 1.91
CA TRP A 87 0.07 -8.11 2.09
C TRP A 87 0.77 -7.03 1.27
N ALA A 88 0.31 -6.78 0.03
CA ALA A 88 0.87 -5.71 -0.78
C ALA A 88 0.68 -4.35 -0.11
N ALA A 89 -0.48 -4.12 0.49
CA ALA A 89 -0.76 -2.92 1.28
C ALA A 89 0.15 -2.83 2.52
N GLU A 90 0.32 -3.94 3.26
CA GLU A 90 1.19 -3.98 4.43
C GLU A 90 2.64 -3.66 4.10
N ASP A 91 3.17 -4.30 3.07
CA ASP A 91 4.56 -4.08 2.65
C ASP A 91 4.78 -2.65 2.17
N TYR A 92 3.82 -2.08 1.42
CA TYR A 92 3.88 -0.69 0.98
C TYR A 92 3.84 0.30 2.15
N VAL A 93 2.87 0.15 3.05
CA VAL A 93 2.73 1.07 4.20
C VAL A 93 3.96 1.00 5.08
N THR A 94 4.46 -0.21 5.36
CA THR A 94 5.68 -0.39 6.16
C THR A 94 6.92 0.21 5.49
N ALA A 95 7.06 0.03 4.17
CA ALA A 95 8.18 0.61 3.43
C ALA A 95 8.14 2.15 3.45
N LEU A 96 6.94 2.72 3.29
CA LEU A 96 6.75 4.17 3.35
C LEU A 96 7.04 4.73 4.75
N GLU A 97 6.54 4.09 5.80
CA GLU A 97 6.84 4.48 7.19
C GLU A 97 8.33 4.49 7.49
N LYS A 98 9.07 3.46 7.03
CA LYS A 98 10.53 3.40 7.17
C LYS A 98 11.22 4.56 6.45
N ALA A 99 10.80 4.87 5.23
CA ALA A 99 11.35 5.97 4.45
C ALA A 99 11.06 7.33 5.10
N VAL A 100 9.84 7.55 5.57
CA VAL A 100 9.45 8.77 6.29
C VAL A 100 10.22 8.93 7.60
N ALA A 101 10.44 7.83 8.33
CA ALA A 101 11.24 7.86 9.56
C ALA A 101 12.72 8.14 9.30
N ALA A 102 13.26 7.66 8.17
CA ALA A 102 14.65 7.88 7.77
C ALA A 102 14.91 9.31 7.26
N HIS A 103 13.89 9.95 6.68
CA HIS A 103 13.98 11.28 6.05
C HIS A 103 12.89 12.23 6.58
N PRO A 104 12.90 12.55 7.88
CA PRO A 104 11.82 13.31 8.52
C PRO A 104 11.68 14.78 8.02
N GLU A 105 12.68 15.28 7.32
CA GLU A 105 12.67 16.62 6.68
C GLU A 105 11.85 16.64 5.38
N ILE A 106 11.62 15.47 4.75
CA ILE A 106 10.83 15.37 3.52
C ILE A 106 9.34 15.36 3.88
N THR A 107 8.57 16.19 3.19
CA THR A 107 7.13 16.34 3.43
C THR A 107 6.37 16.53 2.12
N ASP A 108 5.04 16.34 2.16
CA ASP A 108 4.13 16.58 1.02
C ASP A 108 4.49 15.73 -0.22
N THR A 109 4.93 14.50 -0.01
CA THR A 109 5.31 13.60 -1.12
C THR A 109 4.11 13.15 -1.92
N ARG A 110 2.91 13.09 -1.29
CA ARG A 110 1.65 12.66 -1.94
C ARG A 110 1.75 11.29 -2.58
N ASP A 111 2.48 10.40 -1.95
CA ASP A 111 2.56 9.02 -2.38
C ASP A 111 1.18 8.39 -2.42
N CYS A 112 0.95 7.49 -3.37
CA CYS A 112 -0.38 6.96 -3.62
C CYS A 112 -0.41 5.43 -3.54
N ALA A 113 -1.33 4.90 -2.74
CA ALA A 113 -1.76 3.52 -2.81
C ALA A 113 -2.79 3.38 -3.93
N ILE A 114 -2.40 2.69 -5.02
CA ILE A 114 -3.27 2.48 -6.16
C ILE A 114 -4.12 1.24 -5.95
N HIS A 115 -5.41 1.40 -6.16
CA HIS A 115 -6.52 0.48 -5.93
C HIS A 115 -6.87 0.27 -4.46
N GLY A 116 -5.91 -0.09 -3.61
CA GLY A 116 -6.13 -0.25 -2.17
C GLY A 116 -7.31 -1.13 -1.77
N GLN A 117 -7.71 -2.08 -2.64
CA GLN A 117 -9.00 -2.74 -2.54
C GLN A 117 -9.17 -3.60 -1.30
N MET A 118 -8.07 -4.22 -0.90
CA MET A 118 -8.04 -5.12 0.25
C MET A 118 -7.18 -4.54 1.38
N MET A 119 -7.07 -3.20 1.42
CA MET A 119 -6.49 -2.52 2.56
C MET A 119 -7.33 -2.80 3.81
N GLU A 120 -6.66 -3.18 4.86
CA GLU A 120 -7.25 -3.27 6.19
C GLU A 120 -7.36 -1.87 6.80
N ARG A 121 -8.25 -1.71 7.75
CA ARG A 121 -8.45 -0.44 8.44
C ARG A 121 -7.15 0.12 9.02
N GLN A 122 -6.31 -0.72 9.61
CA GLN A 122 -5.02 -0.32 10.13
C GLN A 122 -4.09 0.32 9.08
N HIS A 123 -4.12 -0.16 7.84
CA HIS A 123 -3.32 0.44 6.77
C HIS A 123 -3.74 1.88 6.49
N ILE A 124 -5.05 2.13 6.50
CA ILE A 124 -5.61 3.47 6.29
C ILE A 124 -5.23 4.37 7.47
N GLU A 125 -5.39 3.90 8.71
CA GLU A 125 -5.04 4.64 9.92
C GLU A 125 -3.55 5.01 9.95
N ARG A 126 -2.68 4.09 9.57
CA ARG A 126 -1.23 4.33 9.44
C ARG A 126 -0.91 5.37 8.36
N LEU A 127 -1.53 5.28 7.19
CA LEU A 127 -1.32 6.24 6.10
C LEU A 127 -1.78 7.66 6.46
N VAL A 128 -2.87 7.80 7.21
CA VAL A 128 -3.33 9.12 7.68
C VAL A 128 -2.66 9.57 8.98
N GLY A 129 -1.76 8.76 9.52
CA GLY A 129 -1.02 9.07 10.76
C GLY A 129 -1.87 9.06 12.02
N ASP A 130 -3.01 8.38 12.03
CA ASP A 130 -3.90 8.27 13.21
C ASP A 130 -3.57 7.00 14.02
N TYR A 131 -2.37 6.98 14.59
CA TYR A 131 -1.86 5.82 15.31
C TYR A 131 -2.57 5.56 16.64
N SER A 132 -3.31 6.54 17.17
CA SER A 132 -4.10 6.36 18.38
C SER A 132 -5.19 5.30 18.22
N LYS A 133 -5.70 5.13 17.01
CA LYS A 133 -6.72 4.13 16.71
C LYS A 133 -6.18 2.72 16.61
N LEU A 134 -4.89 2.56 16.31
CA LEU A 134 -4.25 1.24 16.27
C LEU A 134 -4.26 0.54 17.62
N ASP A 135 -4.18 1.31 18.71
CA ASP A 135 -4.18 0.78 20.07
C ASP A 135 -5.59 0.43 20.56
N ALA A 136 -6.61 1.10 20.03
CA ALA A 136 -8.00 0.88 20.40
C ALA A 136 -8.63 -0.31 19.65
N THR A 137 -8.08 -0.66 18.52
CA THR A 137 -8.58 -1.74 17.66
C THR A 137 -7.95 -3.08 18.01
N LYS A 138 -8.30 -3.62 19.15
CA LYS A 138 -8.37 -5.09 19.33
C LYS A 138 -9.61 -5.59 18.61
N ASP A 139 -9.80 -5.21 17.36
CA ASP A 139 -10.83 -5.83 16.58
C ASP A 139 -10.29 -7.11 15.91
N MET A 140 -11.20 -7.92 15.45
CA MET A 140 -10.96 -9.21 14.81
C MET A 140 -9.89 -9.14 13.70
N TYR A 141 -9.64 -7.97 13.15
CA TYR A 141 -8.71 -7.75 12.03
C TYR A 141 -7.27 -7.58 12.50
N THR A 142 -7.07 -6.93 13.64
CA THR A 142 -5.72 -6.78 14.22
C THR A 142 -5.18 -8.12 14.70
N GLU A 143 -6.05 -8.99 15.23
CA GLU A 143 -5.66 -10.36 15.61
C GLU A 143 -5.34 -11.25 14.40
N LEU A 144 -6.06 -11.09 13.29
CA LEU A 144 -5.82 -11.84 12.05
C LEU A 144 -4.63 -11.31 11.24
N SER A 145 -4.36 -10.02 11.31
CA SER A 145 -3.27 -9.40 10.55
C SER A 145 -1.90 -9.52 11.21
N GLY A 146 -1.85 -9.67 12.53
CA GLY A 146 -0.60 -9.93 13.27
C GLY A 146 0.47 -8.84 13.21
N THR A 147 0.16 -7.68 12.65
CA THR A 147 1.14 -6.60 12.46
C THR A 147 0.82 -5.41 13.37
N ALA A 148 1.42 -5.43 14.55
CA ALA A 148 1.60 -4.18 15.29
C ALA A 148 2.73 -3.37 14.64
N VAL A 149 2.59 -2.07 14.55
CA VAL A 149 3.69 -1.20 14.15
C VAL A 149 4.81 -1.33 15.18
N ASP A 150 6.03 -1.60 14.71
CA ASP A 150 7.20 -1.69 15.58
C ASP A 150 7.27 -0.44 16.49
N PRO A 151 7.37 -0.59 17.82
CA PRO A 151 7.40 0.55 18.75
C PRO A 151 8.51 1.55 18.48
N ALA A 152 9.69 1.08 18.01
CA ALA A 152 10.80 1.97 17.67
C ALA A 152 10.50 2.77 16.39
N LEU A 153 9.89 2.14 15.39
CA LEU A 153 9.43 2.82 14.18
C LEU A 153 8.34 3.84 14.50
N ARG A 154 7.36 3.45 15.33
CA ARG A 154 6.29 4.35 15.79
C ARG A 154 6.84 5.59 16.50
N ALA A 155 7.82 5.41 17.38
CA ALA A 155 8.50 6.52 18.06
C ALA A 155 9.25 7.41 17.06
N ALA A 156 9.96 6.83 16.08
CA ALA A 156 10.66 7.57 15.03
C ALA A 156 9.70 8.39 14.15
N LEU A 157 8.48 7.88 13.92
CA LEU A 157 7.42 8.58 13.19
C LEU A 157 6.67 9.62 14.04
N GLN A 158 7.11 9.87 15.28
CA GLN A 158 6.46 10.78 16.21
C GLN A 158 4.97 10.44 16.39
N ASP A 159 4.68 9.15 16.61
CA ASP A 159 3.33 8.61 16.76
C ASP A 159 2.38 9.00 15.60
N GLY A 160 2.89 9.01 14.39
CA GLY A 160 2.15 9.29 13.16
C GLY A 160 2.22 10.73 12.67
N GLU A 161 2.76 11.67 13.43
CA GLU A 161 2.81 13.07 13.01
C GLU A 161 3.62 13.30 11.73
N LEU A 162 4.66 12.52 11.49
CA LEU A 162 5.43 12.61 10.24
C LEU A 162 4.64 12.06 9.04
N MET A 163 3.82 11.03 9.24
CA MET A 163 2.94 10.49 8.20
C MET A 163 1.88 11.51 7.76
N LYS A 164 1.27 12.24 8.71
CA LYS A 164 0.29 13.31 8.40
C LYS A 164 0.86 14.36 7.46
N LYS A 165 2.14 14.69 7.59
CA LYS A 165 2.81 15.69 6.77
C LYS A 165 3.04 15.26 5.32
N GLN A 166 2.85 13.98 5.00
CA GLN A 166 3.08 13.46 3.65
C GLN A 166 1.92 13.72 2.69
N ASN A 167 0.72 14.05 3.20
CA ASN A 167 -0.48 14.25 2.38
C ASN A 167 -0.77 13.08 1.44
N LEU A 168 -0.68 11.86 1.98
CA LEU A 168 -0.81 10.63 1.22
C LEU A 168 -2.18 10.48 0.56
N VAL A 169 -2.22 9.79 -0.56
CA VAL A 169 -3.42 9.60 -1.36
C VAL A 169 -3.76 8.11 -1.49
N ASN A 170 -5.03 7.78 -1.34
CA ASN A 170 -5.55 6.46 -1.69
C ASN A 170 -6.43 6.58 -2.93
N SER A 171 -6.08 5.84 -3.97
CA SER A 171 -6.85 5.80 -5.21
C SER A 171 -7.66 4.51 -5.29
N TYR A 172 -8.91 4.54 -4.82
CA TYR A 172 -9.80 3.38 -4.86
C TYR A 172 -10.47 3.22 -6.21
N PHE A 173 -10.50 2.01 -6.72
CA PHE A 173 -11.29 1.68 -7.90
C PHE A 173 -12.71 1.27 -7.49
N VAL A 174 -13.57 2.26 -7.30
CA VAL A 174 -14.94 2.06 -6.77
C VAL A 174 -15.83 1.18 -7.64
N ASN A 175 -15.58 1.12 -8.96
CA ASN A 175 -16.36 0.32 -9.89
C ASN A 175 -15.96 -1.17 -9.92
N HIS A 176 -14.98 -1.59 -9.16
CA HIS A 176 -14.50 -2.97 -9.15
C HIS A 176 -15.58 -3.95 -8.74
N ALA A 177 -16.33 -3.63 -7.70
CA ALA A 177 -17.48 -4.43 -7.28
C ALA A 177 -18.56 -4.53 -8.33
N PHE A 178 -18.78 -3.47 -9.12
CA PHE A 178 -19.76 -3.46 -10.20
C PHE A 178 -19.38 -4.36 -11.36
N TYR A 179 -18.11 -4.28 -11.82
CA TYR A 179 -17.66 -5.08 -12.97
C TYR A 179 -17.33 -6.52 -12.63
N TRP A 180 -16.79 -6.76 -11.44
CA TRP A 180 -16.28 -8.08 -11.06
C TRP A 180 -17.14 -8.77 -10.00
N GLY A 181 -18.10 -8.05 -9.38
CA GLY A 181 -19.16 -8.56 -8.54
C GLY A 181 -18.70 -9.69 -7.60
N ASP A 182 -19.35 -10.81 -7.76
CA ASP A 182 -19.07 -12.02 -6.98
C ASP A 182 -17.63 -12.51 -7.07
N ARG A 183 -16.90 -12.23 -8.15
CA ARG A 183 -15.50 -12.66 -8.26
C ARG A 183 -14.62 -12.00 -7.22
N THR A 184 -14.82 -10.71 -6.96
CA THR A 184 -14.06 -10.04 -5.90
C THR A 184 -14.34 -10.65 -4.53
N TRP A 185 -15.60 -11.03 -4.27
CA TRP A 185 -16.02 -11.58 -2.99
C TRP A 185 -15.74 -13.07 -2.85
N LYS A 186 -15.90 -13.84 -3.92
CA LYS A 186 -15.69 -15.30 -3.92
C LYS A 186 -14.21 -15.69 -3.89
N TYR A 187 -13.34 -14.87 -4.45
CA TYR A 187 -11.94 -15.26 -4.62
C TYR A 187 -10.99 -14.65 -3.60
N SER A 188 -11.40 -13.62 -2.90
CA SER A 188 -10.62 -13.04 -1.82
C SER A 188 -11.38 -13.14 -0.51
N TRP A 189 -10.79 -13.77 0.48
CA TRP A 189 -11.23 -13.62 1.84
C TRP A 189 -11.02 -12.16 2.22
N VAL A 190 -12.10 -11.44 2.25
CA VAL A 190 -12.11 -10.08 2.74
C VAL A 190 -12.47 -10.13 4.21
N PRO A 191 -11.52 -9.95 5.12
CA PRO A 191 -11.89 -9.34 6.36
C PRO A 191 -12.21 -7.89 6.00
N ALA A 192 -13.49 -7.64 5.73
CA ALA A 192 -14.09 -6.34 5.46
C ALA A 192 -13.23 -5.36 4.65
N ALA A 193 -13.58 -5.20 3.38
CA ALA A 193 -13.42 -3.90 2.76
C ALA A 193 -13.89 -2.83 3.77
N PRO A 194 -13.18 -1.69 3.90
CA PRO A 194 -13.65 -0.65 4.79
C PRO A 194 -15.10 -0.38 4.43
N ARG A 195 -16.00 -0.66 5.33
CA ARG A 195 -17.37 -0.18 5.21
C ARG A 195 -17.26 1.32 5.39
N ILE A 196 -17.27 2.02 4.26
CA ILE A 196 -17.44 3.46 4.22
C ILE A 196 -18.76 3.81 4.92
#